data_6d6311e1a894a371e9d6e8b98f0575e8
#
_entry.id   6d6311e1a894a371e9d6e8b98f0575e8
#
_cell.length_a   1.000
_cell.length_b   1.000
_cell.length_c   1.000
_cell.angle_alpha   90.00
_cell.angle_beta   90.00
_cell.angle_gamma   90.00
#
_symmetry.space_group_name_H-M   'P 1'
#
loop_
_entity.id
_entity.type
_entity.pdbx_description
1 polymer ?
#
loop_
_entity_poly.entity_id
_entity_poly.type
_entity_poly.pdbx_seq_one_letter_code
_entity_poly.pdbx_strand_id
1 'polypeptide(L)'
;MYTYTFLRKIHLYAGLVILAFVIMYFVTGYPMIHHNWFPHPEPMKTTRTESVAYVGPKEPVAYSNYLRETFNLRGKLTRQRQLKDGSWEFRYSRPGTIYEAVLVPAGDSVRITTVKENTIDTMVSFHRLRGYGGGVLYSLWSLLYDLASFSLIIFAFTGKYLWYRLTKKKTLGWIFLGISYGYAAVTIFYLLYAP
;
A
#
# COMPACT_ATOMS: atom_id res chain seq x y z
N MET A 1 -12.09 39.07 5.01
CA MET A 1 -12.31 38.38 6.29
C MET A 1 -12.85 36.96 6.10
N TYR A 2 -13.84 36.72 5.25
CA TYR A 2 -14.43 35.42 4.96
C TYR A 2 -13.45 34.36 4.46
N THR A 3 -12.59 34.70 3.49
CA THR A 3 -11.60 33.76 2.90
C THR A 3 -10.63 33.20 3.94
N TYR A 4 -10.15 34.01 4.87
CA TYR A 4 -9.25 33.56 5.92
C TYR A 4 -9.94 32.56 6.86
N THR A 5 -11.15 32.87 7.34
CA THR A 5 -11.91 32.00 8.22
C THR A 5 -12.26 30.67 7.53
N PHE A 6 -12.61 30.72 6.26
CA PHE A 6 -12.91 29.55 5.45
C PHE A 6 -11.66 28.65 5.28
N LEU A 7 -10.53 29.21 4.84
CA LEU A 7 -9.29 28.44 4.68
C LEU A 7 -8.76 27.88 5.99
N ARG A 8 -8.92 28.60 7.11
CA ARG A 8 -8.59 28.07 8.44
C ARG A 8 -9.43 26.85 8.79
N LYS A 9 -10.73 26.86 8.53
CA LYS A 9 -11.61 25.71 8.75
C LYS A 9 -11.19 24.53 7.88
N ILE A 10 -10.95 24.73 6.59
CA ILE A 10 -10.48 23.69 5.68
C ILE A 10 -9.17 23.08 6.17
N HIS A 11 -8.22 23.91 6.58
CA HIS A 11 -6.94 23.45 7.13
C HIS A 11 -7.12 22.54 8.34
N LEU A 12 -7.96 22.96 9.30
CA LEU A 12 -8.24 22.18 10.49
C LEU A 12 -8.89 20.83 10.17
N TYR A 13 -9.90 20.80 9.30
CA TYR A 13 -10.56 19.54 8.93
C TYR A 13 -9.66 18.65 8.09
N ALA A 14 -8.91 19.18 7.14
CA ALA A 14 -7.92 18.42 6.40
C ALA A 14 -6.88 17.82 7.35
N GLY A 15 -6.40 18.59 8.34
CA GLY A 15 -5.49 18.10 9.38
C GLY A 15 -6.06 16.94 10.20
N LEU A 16 -7.34 17.00 10.57
CA LEU A 16 -8.01 15.91 11.28
C LEU A 16 -8.13 14.63 10.44
N VAL A 17 -8.45 14.78 9.15
CA VAL A 17 -8.54 13.62 8.23
C VAL A 17 -7.20 12.92 8.10
N ILE A 18 -6.10 13.66 7.94
CA ILE A 18 -4.79 13.06 7.75
C ILE A 18 -4.15 12.56 9.05
N LEU A 19 -4.62 13.00 10.21
CA LEU A 19 -3.98 12.69 11.50
C LEU A 19 -3.82 11.18 11.73
N ALA A 20 -4.90 10.42 11.55
CA ALA A 20 -4.87 8.97 11.71
C ALA A 20 -3.90 8.30 10.73
N PHE A 21 -3.86 8.79 9.48
CA PHE A 21 -2.92 8.31 8.46
C PHE A 21 -1.47 8.61 8.81
N VAL A 22 -1.16 9.82 9.27
CA VAL A 22 0.22 10.18 9.66
C VAL A 22 0.70 9.29 10.79
N ILE A 23 -0.13 9.06 11.81
CA ILE A 23 0.19 8.15 12.92
C ILE A 23 0.40 6.73 12.40
N MET A 24 -0.52 6.21 11.60
CA MET A 24 -0.43 4.87 11.02
C MET A 24 0.83 4.72 10.16
N TYR A 25 1.12 5.69 9.28
CA TYR A 25 2.30 5.65 8.43
C TYR A 25 3.60 5.71 9.24
N PHE A 26 3.65 6.49 10.32
CA PHE A 26 4.79 6.51 11.22
C PHE A 26 4.98 5.15 11.88
N VAL A 27 3.93 4.60 12.50
CA VAL A 27 3.98 3.31 13.21
C VAL A 27 4.35 2.16 12.28
N THR A 28 3.82 2.14 11.05
CA THR A 28 4.09 1.07 10.09
C THR A 28 5.37 1.28 9.28
N GLY A 29 5.78 2.51 9.07
CA GLY A 29 7.01 2.86 8.35
C GLY A 29 8.26 2.71 9.21
N TYR A 30 8.14 2.91 10.53
CA TYR A 30 9.28 2.79 11.45
C TYR A 30 9.93 1.39 11.43
N PRO A 31 9.18 0.28 11.55
CA PRO A 31 9.76 -1.06 11.37
C PRO A 31 10.28 -1.33 9.96
N MET A 32 9.70 -0.70 8.94
CA MET A 32 10.17 -0.84 7.56
C MET A 32 11.56 -0.24 7.36
N ILE A 33 11.84 0.94 7.96
CA ILE A 33 13.14 1.62 7.87
C ILE A 33 14.17 0.95 8.78
N HIS A 34 13.76 0.58 9.99
CA HIS A 34 14.62 -0.03 11.00
C HIS A 34 14.43 -1.54 11.09
N HIS A 35 14.36 -2.21 9.92
CA HIS A 35 14.06 -3.64 9.81
C HIS A 35 14.86 -4.50 10.79
N ASN A 36 16.16 -4.28 10.91
CA ASN A 36 17.05 -5.07 11.76
C ASN A 36 16.83 -4.91 13.27
N TRP A 37 16.00 -3.95 13.70
CA TRP A 37 15.72 -3.73 15.12
C TRP A 37 14.54 -4.57 15.61
N PHE A 38 13.80 -5.19 14.70
CA PHE A 38 12.61 -5.96 15.00
C PHE A 38 12.81 -7.45 14.69
N PRO A 39 12.22 -8.35 15.47
CA PRO A 39 12.25 -9.77 15.17
C PRO A 39 11.41 -10.08 13.93
N HIS A 40 11.97 -10.88 13.03
CA HIS A 40 11.29 -11.40 11.84
C HIS A 40 11.23 -12.93 11.91
N PRO A 41 10.35 -13.49 12.75
CA PRO A 41 10.17 -14.93 12.79
C PRO A 41 9.68 -15.43 11.43
N GLU A 42 10.10 -16.63 11.07
CA GLU A 42 9.69 -17.28 9.82
C GLU A 42 8.16 -17.31 9.70
N PRO A 43 7.61 -16.94 8.54
CA PRO A 43 6.17 -16.97 8.33
C PRO A 43 5.63 -18.40 8.37
N MET A 44 4.47 -18.57 8.98
CA MET A 44 3.79 -19.87 9.01
C MET A 44 3.29 -20.22 7.60
N LYS A 45 3.73 -21.35 7.05
CA LYS A 45 3.32 -21.85 5.73
C LYS A 45 2.46 -23.10 5.90
N THR A 46 1.30 -23.09 5.25
CA THR A 46 0.42 -24.26 5.16
C THR A 46 0.13 -24.53 3.70
N THR A 47 0.38 -25.75 3.24
CA THR A 47 0.14 -26.15 1.84
C THR A 47 -0.96 -27.19 1.79
N ARG A 48 -1.91 -27.02 0.87
CA ARG A 48 -2.94 -27.98 0.52
C ARG A 48 -3.01 -28.14 -1.00
N THR A 49 -3.42 -29.31 -1.44
CA THR A 49 -3.67 -29.61 -2.86
C THR A 49 -5.15 -29.93 -3.02
N GLU A 50 -5.79 -29.27 -3.97
CA GLU A 50 -7.22 -29.38 -4.23
C GLU A 50 -7.44 -29.75 -5.69
N SER A 51 -8.49 -30.51 -5.98
CA SER A 51 -8.92 -30.77 -7.35
C SER A 51 -9.60 -29.56 -7.95
N VAL A 52 -9.39 -29.34 -9.23
CA VAL A 52 -9.99 -28.23 -10.00
C VAL A 52 -10.94 -28.79 -11.02
N ALA A 53 -12.21 -28.50 -10.90
CA ALA A 53 -13.25 -28.85 -11.86
C ALA A 53 -13.67 -27.62 -12.69
N TYR A 54 -12.69 -26.93 -13.29
CA TYR A 54 -12.96 -25.72 -14.06
C TYR A 54 -13.36 -26.05 -15.50
N VAL A 55 -14.60 -25.64 -15.85
CA VAL A 55 -15.15 -25.72 -17.21
C VAL A 55 -15.34 -24.29 -17.71
N GLY A 56 -14.35 -23.74 -18.39
CA GLY A 56 -14.41 -22.35 -18.86
C GLY A 56 -13.24 -21.99 -19.78
N PRO A 57 -13.15 -20.72 -20.21
CA PRO A 57 -12.06 -20.24 -21.04
C PRO A 57 -10.71 -20.48 -20.38
N LYS A 58 -9.74 -21.06 -21.10
CA LYS A 58 -8.36 -21.28 -20.58
C LYS A 58 -7.54 -20.01 -20.46
N GLU A 59 -8.18 -18.88 -20.25
CA GLU A 59 -7.53 -17.59 -20.03
C GLU A 59 -7.06 -17.45 -18.58
N PRO A 60 -5.86 -16.94 -18.34
CA PRO A 60 -5.30 -16.83 -16.99
C PRO A 60 -6.17 -16.00 -16.02
N VAL A 61 -6.83 -14.95 -16.54
CA VAL A 61 -7.72 -14.09 -15.73
C VAL A 61 -8.96 -14.85 -15.28
N ALA A 62 -9.56 -15.65 -16.17
CA ALA A 62 -10.74 -16.48 -15.86
C ALA A 62 -10.38 -17.54 -14.81
N TYR A 63 -9.23 -18.21 -14.96
CA TYR A 63 -8.72 -19.13 -13.94
C TYR A 63 -8.49 -18.45 -12.61
N SER A 64 -7.87 -17.27 -12.61
CA SER A 64 -7.62 -16.52 -11.38
C SER A 64 -8.93 -16.20 -10.63
N ASN A 65 -9.97 -15.78 -11.35
CA ASN A 65 -11.27 -15.48 -10.73
C ASN A 65 -11.92 -16.73 -10.15
N TYR A 66 -11.92 -17.82 -10.91
CA TYR A 66 -12.43 -19.11 -10.45
C TYR A 66 -11.71 -19.59 -9.17
N LEU A 67 -10.37 -19.59 -9.15
CA LEU A 67 -9.59 -19.99 -7.99
C LEU A 67 -9.87 -19.11 -6.77
N ARG A 68 -10.03 -17.81 -7.00
CA ARG A 68 -10.35 -16.87 -5.93
C ARG A 68 -11.70 -17.19 -5.29
N GLU A 69 -12.72 -17.43 -6.08
CA GLU A 69 -14.08 -17.67 -5.62
C GLU A 69 -14.21 -19.06 -4.98
N THR A 70 -13.75 -20.11 -5.67
CA THR A 70 -13.89 -21.49 -5.24
C THR A 70 -13.12 -21.78 -3.94
N PHE A 71 -11.89 -21.27 -3.83
CA PHE A 71 -11.01 -21.55 -2.69
C PHE A 71 -10.92 -20.39 -1.70
N ASN A 72 -11.77 -19.35 -1.85
CA ASN A 72 -11.83 -18.15 -0.98
C ASN A 72 -10.46 -17.48 -0.79
N LEU A 73 -9.71 -17.30 -1.89
CA LEU A 73 -8.39 -16.67 -1.88
C LEU A 73 -8.52 -15.15 -1.82
N ARG A 74 -8.61 -14.62 -0.61
CA ARG A 74 -8.86 -13.19 -0.36
C ARG A 74 -7.60 -12.37 -0.61
N GLY A 75 -7.78 -11.18 -1.19
CA GLY A 75 -6.72 -10.23 -1.43
C GLY A 75 -6.61 -9.83 -2.89
N LYS A 76 -5.64 -8.96 -3.20
CA LYS A 76 -5.37 -8.51 -4.56
C LYS A 76 -4.50 -9.54 -5.30
N LEU A 77 -4.80 -9.81 -6.55
CA LEU A 77 -3.90 -10.55 -7.43
C LEU A 77 -2.67 -9.68 -7.70
N THR A 78 -1.52 -10.10 -7.17
CA THR A 78 -0.25 -9.35 -7.24
C THR A 78 0.74 -9.94 -8.21
N ARG A 79 0.57 -11.24 -8.54
CA ARG A 79 1.41 -11.94 -9.53
C ARG A 79 0.57 -12.95 -10.28
N GLN A 80 0.81 -13.00 -11.58
CA GLN A 80 0.30 -14.00 -12.49
C GLN A 80 1.41 -14.30 -13.49
N ARG A 81 1.88 -15.53 -13.51
CA ARG A 81 2.94 -15.95 -14.44
C ARG A 81 2.83 -17.43 -14.79
N GLN A 82 3.30 -17.78 -15.98
CA GLN A 82 3.53 -19.17 -16.36
C GLN A 82 4.94 -19.57 -15.93
N LEU A 83 5.06 -20.71 -15.30
CA LEU A 83 6.32 -21.33 -14.91
C LEU A 83 6.94 -22.10 -16.09
N LYS A 84 8.21 -22.46 -15.97
CA LYS A 84 8.95 -23.17 -17.03
C LYS A 84 8.36 -24.56 -17.33
N ASP A 85 7.70 -25.18 -16.38
CA ASP A 85 7.02 -26.47 -16.51
C ASP A 85 5.63 -26.39 -17.13
N GLY A 86 5.19 -25.18 -17.54
CA GLY A 86 3.86 -24.93 -18.09
C GLY A 86 2.77 -24.66 -17.06
N SER A 87 3.07 -24.80 -15.77
CA SER A 87 2.14 -24.45 -14.67
C SER A 87 1.84 -22.97 -14.62
N TRP A 88 0.65 -22.60 -14.10
CA TRP A 88 0.31 -21.22 -13.81
C TRP A 88 0.42 -20.92 -12.33
N GLU A 89 1.16 -19.87 -11.97
CA GLU A 89 1.26 -19.35 -10.62
C GLU A 89 0.43 -18.07 -10.47
N PHE A 90 -0.46 -18.07 -9.48
CA PHE A 90 -1.27 -16.91 -9.08
C PHE A 90 -0.95 -16.57 -7.63
N ARG A 91 -0.63 -15.31 -7.36
CA ARG A 91 -0.36 -14.83 -6.00
C ARG A 91 -1.37 -13.77 -5.61
N TYR A 92 -2.15 -14.07 -4.57
CA TYR A 92 -3.08 -13.13 -3.96
C TYR A 92 -2.48 -12.66 -2.64
N SER A 93 -2.45 -11.35 -2.44
CA SER A 93 -1.84 -10.75 -1.26
C SER A 93 -2.80 -9.78 -0.59
N ARG A 94 -2.85 -9.89 0.73
CA ARG A 94 -3.44 -8.90 1.64
C ARG A 94 -2.53 -8.79 2.86
N PRO A 95 -2.60 -7.69 3.65
CA PRO A 95 -1.85 -7.60 4.89
C PRO A 95 -2.09 -8.83 5.78
N GLY A 96 -1.00 -9.41 6.26
CA GLY A 96 -0.99 -10.58 7.13
C GLY A 96 -1.17 -11.93 6.44
N THR A 97 -1.50 -11.99 5.13
CA THR A 97 -1.70 -13.28 4.45
C THR A 97 -1.41 -13.20 2.97
N ILE A 98 -0.63 -14.15 2.48
CA ILE A 98 -0.35 -14.35 1.05
C ILE A 98 -0.83 -15.74 0.68
N TYR A 99 -1.52 -15.86 -0.45
CA TYR A 99 -1.89 -17.14 -1.07
C TYR A 99 -1.14 -17.30 -2.37
N GLU A 100 -0.42 -18.41 -2.50
CA GLU A 100 0.27 -18.82 -3.72
C GLU A 100 -0.44 -20.06 -4.26
N ALA A 101 -1.15 -19.91 -5.37
CA ALA A 101 -1.86 -20.98 -6.04
C ALA A 101 -1.11 -21.37 -7.31
N VAL A 102 -0.61 -22.60 -7.37
CA VAL A 102 0.07 -23.16 -8.54
C VAL A 102 -0.84 -24.19 -9.17
N LEU A 103 -1.34 -23.87 -10.36
CA LEU A 103 -2.17 -24.76 -11.17
C LEU A 103 -1.27 -25.67 -11.98
N VAL A 104 -1.44 -26.97 -11.81
CA VAL A 104 -0.67 -27.99 -12.55
C VAL A 104 -0.96 -27.92 -14.05
N PRO A 105 0.00 -28.25 -14.94
CA PRO A 105 -0.18 -28.16 -16.39
C PRO A 105 -1.39 -28.92 -16.95
N ALA A 106 -1.76 -30.05 -16.33
CA ALA A 106 -2.97 -30.81 -16.68
C ALA A 106 -4.25 -30.04 -16.39
N GLY A 107 -4.20 -29.02 -15.49
CA GLY A 107 -5.34 -28.17 -15.15
C GLY A 107 -6.39 -28.82 -14.24
N ASP A 108 -6.09 -29.99 -13.68
CA ASP A 108 -6.97 -30.81 -12.84
C ASP A 108 -6.75 -30.62 -11.34
N SER A 109 -5.65 -30.02 -10.96
CA SER A 109 -5.29 -29.80 -9.56
C SER A 109 -4.57 -28.48 -9.33
N VAL A 110 -4.76 -27.90 -8.15
CA VAL A 110 -4.11 -26.67 -7.71
C VAL A 110 -3.45 -26.90 -6.35
N ARG A 111 -2.20 -26.51 -6.25
CA ARG A 111 -1.48 -26.45 -4.97
C ARG A 111 -1.59 -25.04 -4.41
N ILE A 112 -2.22 -24.90 -3.24
CA ILE A 112 -2.42 -23.64 -2.56
C ILE A 112 -1.53 -23.60 -1.33
N THR A 113 -0.55 -22.69 -1.33
CA THR A 113 0.28 -22.40 -0.17
C THR A 113 -0.21 -21.10 0.47
N THR A 114 -0.66 -21.19 1.71
CA THR A 114 -1.03 -20.04 2.54
C THR A 114 0.15 -19.66 3.41
N VAL A 115 0.61 -18.43 3.27
CA VAL A 115 1.70 -17.85 4.05
C VAL A 115 1.10 -16.80 4.98
N LYS A 116 1.18 -17.04 6.30
CA LYS A 116 0.76 -16.05 7.31
C LYS A 116 1.98 -15.27 7.76
N GLU A 117 1.94 -13.96 7.51
CA GLU A 117 2.98 -13.02 7.93
C GLU A 117 2.93 -12.83 9.46
N ASN A 118 4.09 -12.57 10.07
CA ASN A 118 4.16 -12.12 11.46
C ASN A 118 3.60 -10.68 11.62
N THR A 119 3.50 -10.21 12.86
CA THR A 119 2.92 -8.88 13.15
C THR A 119 3.69 -7.75 12.48
N ILE A 120 5.03 -7.78 12.52
CA ILE A 120 5.87 -6.72 11.93
C ILE A 120 5.72 -6.68 10.41
N ASP A 121 5.81 -7.83 9.75
CA ASP A 121 5.63 -7.90 8.30
C ASP A 121 4.21 -7.52 7.88
N THR A 122 3.21 -7.85 8.69
CA THR A 122 1.82 -7.40 8.49
C THR A 122 1.72 -5.87 8.57
N MET A 123 2.38 -5.22 9.53
CA MET A 123 2.41 -3.75 9.64
C MET A 123 3.09 -3.12 8.41
N VAL A 124 4.22 -3.68 7.97
CA VAL A 124 4.91 -3.24 6.75
C VAL A 124 4.02 -3.46 5.51
N SER A 125 3.28 -4.55 5.47
CA SER A 125 2.33 -4.85 4.39
C SER A 125 1.20 -3.81 4.33
N PHE A 126 0.69 -3.31 5.46
CA PHE A 126 -0.24 -2.17 5.49
C PHE A 126 0.38 -0.90 4.93
N HIS A 127 1.62 -0.59 5.29
CA HIS A 127 2.32 0.58 4.76
C HIS A 127 2.49 0.53 3.23
N ARG A 128 2.69 -0.67 2.67
CA ARG A 128 2.89 -0.92 1.23
C ARG A 128 1.60 -1.21 0.46
N LEU A 129 0.45 -1.20 1.13
CA LEU A 129 -0.82 -1.49 0.47
C LEU A 129 -1.11 -0.45 -0.61
N ARG A 130 -1.39 -0.88 -1.83
CA ARG A 130 -1.60 0.03 -2.96
C ARG A 130 -2.59 -0.51 -3.98
N GLY A 131 -3.34 0.43 -4.56
CA GLY A 131 -4.27 0.19 -5.66
C GLY A 131 -5.53 -0.54 -5.23
N TYR A 132 -6.39 -0.78 -6.18
CA TYR A 132 -7.71 -1.39 -6.04
C TYR A 132 -7.70 -2.86 -6.48
N GLY A 133 -8.81 -3.58 -6.32
CA GLY A 133 -8.98 -4.94 -6.87
C GLY A 133 -8.80 -6.09 -5.88
N GLY A 134 -8.74 -5.81 -4.57
CA GLY A 134 -8.64 -6.83 -3.51
C GLY A 134 -9.97 -7.16 -2.81
N GLY A 135 -11.11 -6.74 -3.37
CA GLY A 135 -12.44 -6.82 -2.75
C GLY A 135 -12.88 -5.50 -2.12
N VAL A 136 -14.09 -5.46 -1.56
CA VAL A 136 -14.72 -4.23 -1.06
C VAL A 136 -13.88 -3.55 0.03
N LEU A 137 -13.47 -4.29 1.06
CA LEU A 137 -12.67 -3.73 2.16
C LEU A 137 -11.33 -3.19 1.68
N TYR A 138 -10.69 -3.89 0.74
CA TYR A 138 -9.44 -3.44 0.15
C TYR A 138 -9.62 -2.14 -0.65
N SER A 139 -10.71 -2.03 -1.41
CA SER A 139 -11.04 -0.82 -2.18
C SER A 139 -11.39 0.36 -1.28
N LEU A 140 -12.13 0.14 -0.18
CA LEU A 140 -12.39 1.16 0.83
C LEU A 140 -11.08 1.67 1.47
N TRP A 141 -10.15 0.76 1.76
CA TRP A 141 -8.84 1.13 2.29
C TRP A 141 -8.05 1.99 1.28
N SER A 142 -8.04 1.60 0.01
CA SER A 142 -7.41 2.39 -1.05
C SER A 142 -8.04 3.78 -1.20
N LEU A 143 -9.38 3.88 -1.11
CA LEU A 143 -10.08 5.16 -1.11
C LEU A 143 -9.67 6.06 0.07
N LEU A 144 -9.43 5.47 1.25
CA LEU A 144 -8.92 6.23 2.39
C LEU A 144 -7.52 6.80 2.11
N TYR A 145 -6.64 6.08 1.41
CA TYR A 145 -5.35 6.62 0.99
C TYR A 145 -5.49 7.81 0.03
N ASP A 146 -6.40 7.71 -0.94
CA ASP A 146 -6.66 8.80 -1.87
C ASP A 146 -7.19 10.03 -1.12
N LEU A 147 -8.13 9.83 -0.19
CA LEU A 147 -8.67 10.89 0.65
C LEU A 147 -7.59 11.54 1.53
N ALA A 148 -6.73 10.74 2.15
CA ALA A 148 -5.62 11.24 2.96
C ALA A 148 -4.61 12.02 2.12
N SER A 149 -4.26 11.52 0.94
CA SER A 149 -3.35 12.18 0.00
C SER A 149 -3.89 13.53 -0.46
N PHE A 150 -5.18 13.59 -0.83
CA PHE A 150 -5.84 14.82 -1.21
C PHE A 150 -5.92 15.82 -0.04
N SER A 151 -6.26 15.33 1.16
CA SER A 151 -6.30 16.15 2.37
C SER A 151 -4.92 16.69 2.74
N LEU A 152 -3.83 15.92 2.53
CA LEU A 152 -2.46 16.36 2.75
C LEU A 152 -2.08 17.54 1.83
N ILE A 153 -2.46 17.47 0.56
CA ILE A 153 -2.24 18.55 -0.40
C ILE A 153 -2.97 19.82 0.07
N ILE A 154 -4.26 19.70 0.40
CA ILE A 154 -5.05 20.82 0.92
C ILE A 154 -4.43 21.40 2.20
N PHE A 155 -4.04 20.52 3.14
CA PHE A 155 -3.40 20.91 4.40
C PHE A 155 -2.11 21.69 4.16
N ALA A 156 -1.25 21.22 3.25
CA ALA A 156 0.02 21.89 2.93
C ALA A 156 -0.20 23.27 2.32
N PHE A 157 -1.08 23.41 1.32
CA PHE A 157 -1.35 24.69 0.68
C PHE A 157 -2.03 25.68 1.63
N THR A 158 -3.04 25.25 2.37
CA THR A 158 -3.73 26.09 3.34
C THR A 158 -2.82 26.48 4.50
N GLY A 159 -1.96 25.56 4.97
CA GLY A 159 -0.97 25.81 6.01
C GLY A 159 0.04 26.87 5.58
N LYS A 160 0.58 26.77 4.34
CA LYS A 160 1.47 27.77 3.77
C LYS A 160 0.80 29.15 3.69
N TYR A 161 -0.47 29.21 3.26
CA TYR A 161 -1.24 30.46 3.21
C TYR A 161 -1.43 31.05 4.61
N LEU A 162 -1.87 30.26 5.58
CA LEU A 162 -2.08 30.70 6.96
C LEU A 162 -0.78 31.17 7.60
N TRP A 163 0.31 30.42 7.44
CA TRP A 163 1.62 30.84 7.89
C TRP A 163 2.01 32.20 7.31
N TYR A 164 1.87 32.38 6.00
CA TYR A 164 2.23 33.63 5.32
C TYR A 164 1.41 34.84 5.83
N ARG A 165 0.14 34.60 6.17
CA ARG A 165 -0.76 35.65 6.70
C ARG A 165 -0.54 35.96 8.17
N LEU A 166 -0.24 34.95 8.98
CA LEU A 166 -0.16 35.09 10.44
C LEU A 166 1.23 35.49 10.93
N THR A 167 2.27 35.11 10.21
CA THR A 167 3.65 35.32 10.67
C THR A 167 4.17 36.66 10.17
N LYS A 168 4.60 37.54 11.12
CA LYS A 168 5.20 38.83 10.80
C LYS A 168 6.61 38.69 10.20
N LYS A 169 7.49 37.90 10.86
CA LYS A 169 8.87 37.64 10.40
C LYS A 169 8.91 36.33 9.61
N LYS A 170 9.05 36.39 8.29
CA LYS A 170 8.94 35.25 7.38
C LYS A 170 10.27 34.56 7.06
N THR A 171 11.39 35.16 7.47
CA THR A 171 12.75 34.70 7.13
C THR A 171 12.98 33.24 7.49
N LEU A 172 12.67 32.84 8.74
CA LEU A 172 12.83 31.45 9.18
C LEU A 172 12.01 30.45 8.34
N GLY A 173 10.77 30.81 8.01
CA GLY A 173 9.94 29.94 7.19
C GLY A 173 10.48 29.77 5.77
N TRP A 174 11.02 30.81 5.16
CA TRP A 174 11.68 30.70 3.86
C TRP A 174 12.96 29.88 3.93
N ILE A 175 13.74 30.00 5.02
CA ILE A 175 14.93 29.18 5.26
C ILE A 175 14.54 27.70 5.36
N PHE A 176 13.54 27.32 6.19
CA PHE A 176 13.08 25.94 6.30
C PHE A 176 12.54 25.38 4.97
N LEU A 177 11.76 26.17 4.24
CA LEU A 177 11.28 25.75 2.91
C LEU A 177 12.46 25.55 1.96
N GLY A 178 13.42 26.49 1.92
CA GLY A 178 14.60 26.39 1.06
C GLY A 178 15.45 25.15 1.38
N ILE A 179 15.72 24.90 2.67
CA ILE A 179 16.45 23.70 3.11
C ILE A 179 15.70 22.42 2.72
N SER A 180 14.40 22.36 2.98
CA SER A 180 13.58 21.15 2.69
C SER A 180 13.53 20.84 1.20
N TYR A 181 13.25 21.84 0.37
CA TYR A 181 13.22 21.65 -1.09
C TYR A 181 14.61 21.39 -1.67
N GLY A 182 15.64 22.10 -1.17
CA GLY A 182 17.02 21.90 -1.58
C GLY A 182 17.52 20.49 -1.26
N TYR A 183 17.28 20.02 -0.04
CA TYR A 183 17.62 18.66 0.37
C TYR A 183 16.92 17.61 -0.49
N ALA A 184 15.60 17.75 -0.71
CA ALA A 184 14.82 16.84 -1.54
C ALA A 184 15.36 16.82 -2.98
N ALA A 185 15.61 18.01 -3.59
CA ALA A 185 16.11 18.11 -4.95
C ALA A 185 17.50 17.46 -5.09
N VAL A 186 18.42 17.73 -4.16
CA VAL A 186 19.78 17.14 -4.17
C VAL A 186 19.69 15.63 -4.01
N THR A 187 18.87 15.12 -3.09
CA THR A 187 18.71 13.68 -2.88
C THR A 187 18.14 12.99 -4.12
N ILE A 188 17.09 13.57 -4.72
CA ILE A 188 16.49 13.01 -5.96
C ILE A 188 17.52 13.02 -7.08
N PHE A 189 18.24 14.13 -7.27
CA PHE A 189 19.26 14.23 -8.30
C PHE A 189 20.37 13.19 -8.10
N TYR A 190 20.85 13.06 -6.86
CA TYR A 190 21.86 12.07 -6.51
C TYR A 190 21.40 10.63 -6.80
N LEU A 191 20.18 10.28 -6.38
CA LEU A 191 19.62 8.93 -6.61
C LEU A 191 19.36 8.61 -8.10
N LEU A 192 19.12 9.63 -8.91
CA LEU A 192 18.88 9.42 -10.36
C LEU A 192 20.19 9.35 -11.17
N TYR A 193 21.25 10.03 -10.74
CA TYR A 193 22.44 10.23 -11.57
C TYR A 193 23.73 9.77 -10.89
N ALA A 194 23.71 9.35 -9.61
CA ALA A 194 24.88 8.74 -9.00
C ALA A 194 25.16 7.37 -9.64
N PRO A 195 26.43 7.06 -9.96
CA PRO A 195 26.86 5.80 -10.57
C PRO A 195 26.63 4.59 -9.66
#